data_a3c546620f9c6ce39a74a87bfbbf79ad
#
_entry.id   a3c546620f9c6ce39a74a87bfbbf79ad
#
_cell.length_a   1.000
_cell.length_b   1.000
_cell.length_c   1.000
_cell.angle_alpha   90.00
_cell.angle_beta   90.00
_cell.angle_gamma   90.00
#
_symmetry.space_group_name_H-M   'P 1'
#
loop_
_entity.id
_entity.type
_entity.pdbx_description
1 polymer ?
#
loop_
_entity_poly.entity_id
_entity_poly.type
_entity_poly.pdbx_seq_one_letter_code
_entity_poly.pdbx_strand_id
1 'polypeptide(L)'
;MKSFKHKFKRRLMLISTFIFAVIGLFACSIAIDYGMNTLESIGVIGSGVSYCMMAAIGNIGRVSDRETAGAQISSRIWLIELGQIDDSVQFPRPNANGEVGTIPLKNGEYMHYFETVDDSLEDKSTGSKGEITTAVTNSFTFIMGGYRRQLQRFMEEHAGDRFIIIYQMASDAQYYIIGNDLKPMLLKAFDRTNNKESRSVSFTFENNSFLQPQKYVGAIVKESPAAIAANATNLAITSANQYQTGANTAATTIATISGLAAADEGRIIEIVGGGGANPTHIDSIAAIVLKGDVTWIANAGSRLTLKVLDSETLVEVSRVQTA
;
A
#
# COMPACT_ATOMS: atom_id res chain seq x y z
N MET A 1 15.71 -63.05 -55.92
CA MET A 1 16.55 -61.87 -55.58
C MET A 1 15.80 -60.57 -55.51
N LYS A 2 14.72 -60.29 -56.25
CA LYS A 2 13.91 -59.04 -56.19
C LYS A 2 13.12 -58.89 -54.86
N SER A 3 12.62 -59.93 -54.23
CA SER A 3 11.82 -59.87 -52.99
C SER A 3 12.65 -59.46 -51.75
N PHE A 4 13.92 -59.84 -51.71
CA PHE A 4 14.80 -59.51 -50.56
C PHE A 4 15.18 -58.01 -50.50
N LYS A 5 15.41 -57.39 -51.66
CA LYS A 5 15.68 -55.98 -51.79
C LYS A 5 14.49 -55.08 -51.33
N HIS A 6 13.28 -55.54 -51.57
CA HIS A 6 12.08 -54.81 -51.19
C HIS A 6 11.84 -54.81 -49.65
N LYS A 7 12.06 -55.97 -49.02
CA LYS A 7 11.97 -56.09 -47.54
C LYS A 7 13.06 -55.32 -46.81
N PHE A 8 14.28 -55.29 -47.39
CA PHE A 8 15.39 -54.53 -46.83
C PHE A 8 15.14 -52.99 -46.93
N LYS A 9 14.67 -52.50 -48.07
CA LYS A 9 14.27 -51.08 -48.21
C LYS A 9 13.17 -50.66 -47.24
N ARG A 10 12.15 -51.49 -47.03
CA ARG A 10 11.06 -51.21 -46.07
C ARG A 10 11.57 -51.14 -44.63
N ARG A 11 12.46 -52.02 -44.23
CA ARG A 11 13.08 -52.01 -42.88
C ARG A 11 14.00 -50.80 -42.69
N LEU A 12 14.73 -50.41 -43.69
CA LEU A 12 15.61 -49.24 -43.65
C LEU A 12 14.78 -47.94 -43.54
N MET A 13 13.67 -47.88 -44.25
CA MET A 13 12.73 -46.74 -44.21
C MET A 13 12.00 -46.61 -42.85
N LEU A 14 11.62 -47.72 -42.21
CA LEU A 14 11.06 -47.75 -40.87
C LEU A 14 12.07 -47.34 -39.79
N ILE A 15 13.32 -47.76 -39.92
CA ILE A 15 14.38 -47.33 -39.00
C ILE A 15 14.65 -45.84 -39.13
N SER A 16 14.73 -45.33 -40.37
CA SER A 16 14.91 -43.90 -40.63
C SER A 16 13.77 -43.04 -40.06
N THR A 17 12.51 -43.43 -40.28
CA THR A 17 11.37 -42.71 -39.69
C THR A 17 11.36 -42.76 -38.18
N PHE A 18 11.76 -43.84 -37.55
CA PHE A 18 11.88 -43.96 -36.09
C PHE A 18 12.98 -43.05 -35.52
N ILE A 19 14.14 -43.01 -36.17
CA ILE A 19 15.24 -42.12 -35.79
C ILE A 19 14.84 -40.66 -35.93
N PHE A 20 14.15 -40.26 -37.02
CA PHE A 20 13.66 -38.89 -37.18
C PHE A 20 12.60 -38.52 -36.15
N ALA A 21 11.72 -39.44 -35.77
CA ALA A 21 10.73 -39.23 -34.73
C ALA A 21 11.38 -39.02 -33.33
N VAL A 22 12.39 -39.81 -33.01
CA VAL A 22 13.14 -39.69 -31.75
C VAL A 22 13.95 -38.40 -31.70
N ILE A 23 14.61 -38.02 -32.82
CA ILE A 23 15.33 -36.73 -32.89
C ILE A 23 14.34 -35.54 -32.80
N GLY A 24 13.16 -35.64 -33.43
CA GLY A 24 12.12 -34.62 -33.34
C GLY A 24 11.59 -34.46 -31.91
N LEU A 25 11.35 -35.55 -31.18
CA LEU A 25 10.97 -35.51 -29.77
C LEU A 25 12.04 -34.90 -28.88
N PHE A 26 13.32 -35.23 -29.10
CA PHE A 26 14.45 -34.64 -28.38
C PHE A 26 14.61 -33.14 -28.68
N ALA A 27 14.49 -32.73 -29.94
CA ALA A 27 14.54 -31.31 -30.31
C ALA A 27 13.36 -30.52 -29.74
N CYS A 28 12.18 -31.14 -29.68
CA CYS A 28 11.00 -30.53 -29.10
C CYS A 28 11.14 -30.36 -27.57
N SER A 29 11.72 -31.35 -26.87
CA SER A 29 11.96 -31.23 -25.42
C SER A 29 13.01 -30.15 -25.09
N ILE A 30 14.06 -30.04 -25.87
CA ILE A 30 15.08 -28.98 -25.71
C ILE A 30 14.48 -27.61 -26.03
N ALA A 31 13.65 -27.48 -27.09
CA ALA A 31 12.99 -26.24 -27.42
C ALA A 31 11.99 -25.79 -26.36
N ILE A 32 11.28 -26.72 -25.72
CA ILE A 32 10.37 -26.42 -24.61
C ILE A 32 11.18 -25.96 -23.39
N ASP A 33 12.26 -26.63 -23.05
CA ASP A 33 13.12 -26.27 -21.92
C ASP A 33 13.80 -24.92 -22.12
N TYR A 34 14.28 -24.63 -23.35
CA TYR A 34 14.87 -23.35 -23.69
C TYR A 34 13.82 -22.23 -23.75
N GLY A 35 12.63 -22.51 -24.25
CA GLY A 35 11.50 -21.58 -24.28
C GLY A 35 10.97 -21.25 -22.88
N MET A 36 10.92 -22.23 -22.00
CA MET A 36 10.51 -22.02 -20.61
C MET A 36 11.52 -21.14 -19.86
N ASN A 37 12.82 -21.41 -19.99
CA ASN A 37 13.87 -20.62 -19.33
C ASN A 37 13.94 -19.17 -19.86
N THR A 38 13.69 -18.95 -21.15
CA THR A 38 13.62 -17.57 -21.72
C THR A 38 12.36 -16.84 -21.31
N LEU A 39 11.23 -17.54 -21.17
CA LEU A 39 9.98 -16.93 -20.69
C LEU A 39 10.05 -16.56 -19.20
N GLU A 40 10.76 -17.35 -18.38
CA GLU A 40 11.06 -16.98 -16.98
C GLU A 40 11.97 -15.74 -16.91
N SER A 41 12.99 -15.65 -17.79
CA SER A 41 13.94 -14.53 -17.79
C SER A 41 13.33 -13.20 -18.23
N ILE A 42 12.24 -13.22 -19.03
CA ILE A 42 11.50 -12.02 -19.45
C ILE A 42 10.28 -11.73 -18.55
N GLY A 43 10.06 -12.50 -17.48
CA GLY A 43 8.97 -12.26 -16.53
C GLY A 43 7.55 -12.43 -17.10
N VAL A 44 7.41 -13.03 -18.29
CA VAL A 44 6.10 -13.24 -18.95
C VAL A 44 5.31 -14.37 -18.30
N ILE A 45 6.01 -15.38 -17.74
CA ILE A 45 5.38 -16.37 -16.89
C ILE A 45 5.60 -15.91 -15.45
N GLY A 46 4.64 -15.19 -14.92
CA GLY A 46 4.69 -14.76 -13.52
C GLY A 46 4.93 -15.97 -12.62
N SER A 47 5.85 -15.83 -11.68
CA SER A 47 6.20 -16.82 -10.66
C SER A 47 4.99 -17.45 -9.94
N GLY A 48 3.81 -16.82 -10.01
CA GLY A 48 2.56 -17.34 -9.47
C GLY A 48 2.05 -18.64 -10.13
N VAL A 49 2.33 -18.88 -11.41
CA VAL A 49 1.93 -20.12 -12.10
C VAL A 49 2.91 -21.26 -11.75
N SER A 50 4.20 -20.91 -11.59
CA SER A 50 5.24 -21.85 -11.18
C SER A 50 5.02 -22.35 -9.74
N TYR A 51 4.56 -21.47 -8.83
CA TYR A 51 4.22 -21.86 -7.46
C TYR A 51 3.07 -22.87 -7.36
N CYS A 52 2.09 -22.79 -8.26
CA CYS A 52 0.94 -23.74 -8.23
C CYS A 52 1.28 -25.10 -8.83
N MET A 53 2.27 -25.19 -9.72
CA MET A 53 2.55 -26.41 -10.47
C MET A 53 3.75 -27.23 -9.94
N MET A 54 4.63 -26.62 -9.14
CA MET A 54 5.86 -27.25 -8.68
C MET A 54 6.13 -27.10 -7.17
N ALA A 55 5.08 -26.90 -6.37
CA ALA A 55 5.24 -26.90 -4.92
C ALA A 55 5.61 -28.30 -4.42
N ALA A 56 6.89 -28.67 -4.52
CA ALA A 56 7.39 -29.78 -3.75
C ALA A 56 7.20 -29.48 -2.28
N ILE A 57 6.47 -30.33 -1.58
CA ILE A 57 6.30 -30.22 -0.14
C ILE A 57 7.65 -30.44 0.50
N GLY A 58 8.27 -29.36 0.99
CA GLY A 58 9.47 -29.43 1.83
C GLY A 58 9.12 -29.79 3.26
N ASN A 59 10.10 -30.23 4.02
CA ASN A 59 9.93 -30.47 5.45
C ASN A 59 9.76 -29.11 6.15
N ILE A 60 8.62 -28.89 6.81
CA ILE A 60 8.35 -27.74 7.65
C ILE A 60 8.51 -28.19 9.09
N GLY A 61 9.63 -27.83 9.71
CA GLY A 61 9.90 -28.11 11.12
C GLY A 61 9.13 -27.16 12.02
N ARG A 62 8.90 -27.59 13.26
CA ARG A 62 8.33 -26.73 14.30
C ARG A 62 9.38 -25.69 14.71
N VAL A 63 9.01 -24.42 14.69
CA VAL A 63 9.94 -23.32 15.00
C VAL A 63 10.17 -23.20 16.49
N SER A 64 9.12 -23.28 17.31
CA SER A 64 9.22 -23.22 18.77
C SER A 64 7.96 -23.79 19.46
N ASP A 65 8.15 -24.42 20.61
CA ASP A 65 7.03 -24.82 21.48
C ASP A 65 6.35 -23.62 22.18
N ARG A 66 6.93 -22.44 22.07
CA ARG A 66 6.50 -21.23 22.75
C ARG A 66 5.89 -20.17 21.83
N GLU A 67 5.58 -20.49 20.59
CA GLU A 67 4.78 -19.61 19.74
C GLU A 67 3.35 -19.57 20.28
N THR A 68 3.10 -18.61 21.15
CA THR A 68 1.86 -18.57 21.93
C THR A 68 0.88 -17.50 21.48
N ALA A 69 1.33 -16.50 20.75
CA ALA A 69 0.48 -15.42 20.27
C ALA A 69 0.82 -15.08 18.83
N GLY A 70 -0.18 -14.64 18.06
CA GLY A 70 0.03 -14.02 16.78
C GLY A 70 0.90 -12.77 16.91
N ALA A 71 1.68 -12.45 15.89
CA ALA A 71 2.40 -11.19 15.85
C ALA A 71 1.37 -10.05 15.76
N GLN A 72 1.48 -9.08 16.67
CA GLN A 72 0.63 -7.89 16.63
C GLN A 72 0.96 -7.06 15.37
N ILE A 73 -0.07 -6.53 14.75
CA ILE A 73 0.05 -5.58 13.65
C ILE A 73 0.10 -4.18 14.25
N SER A 74 1.02 -3.35 13.75
CA SER A 74 1.09 -1.95 14.15
C SER A 74 -0.23 -1.23 13.84
N SER A 75 -0.67 -0.35 14.72
CA SER A 75 -1.91 0.40 14.56
C SER A 75 -1.97 1.31 13.32
N ARG A 76 -0.85 1.50 12.62
CA ARG A 76 -0.79 2.28 11.39
C ARG A 76 -0.69 1.38 10.17
N ILE A 77 -1.64 1.53 9.25
CA ILE A 77 -1.68 0.87 7.95
C ILE A 77 -1.66 1.90 6.82
N TRP A 78 -1.28 1.49 5.63
CA TRP A 78 -1.34 2.31 4.41
C TRP A 78 -2.29 1.67 3.42
N LEU A 79 -3.19 2.49 2.90
CA LEU A 79 -4.11 2.12 1.83
C LEU A 79 -3.69 2.84 0.55
N ILE A 80 -3.72 2.10 -0.55
CA ILE A 80 -3.45 2.61 -1.89
C ILE A 80 -4.66 2.21 -2.73
N GLU A 81 -5.38 3.20 -3.24
CA GLU A 81 -6.47 2.95 -4.16
C GLU A 81 -5.91 2.46 -5.50
N LEU A 82 -6.58 1.49 -6.12
CA LEU A 82 -6.12 0.93 -7.40
C LEU A 82 -5.95 2.01 -8.48
N GLY A 83 -6.79 3.05 -8.46
CA GLY A 83 -6.72 4.18 -9.37
C GLY A 83 -5.47 5.06 -9.26
N GLN A 84 -4.73 4.99 -8.14
CA GLN A 84 -3.49 5.74 -7.90
C GLN A 84 -2.25 5.08 -8.49
N ILE A 85 -2.36 3.82 -8.92
CA ILE A 85 -1.23 3.06 -9.48
C ILE A 85 -0.97 3.54 -10.90
N ASP A 86 0.31 3.67 -11.24
CA ASP A 86 0.75 4.00 -12.59
C ASP A 86 0.71 2.77 -13.49
N ASP A 87 -0.29 2.68 -14.35
CA ASP A 87 -0.49 1.59 -15.29
C ASP A 87 0.57 1.54 -16.41
N SER A 88 1.37 2.60 -16.57
CA SER A 88 2.47 2.63 -17.55
C SER A 88 3.68 1.82 -17.09
N VAL A 89 3.75 1.50 -15.79
CA VAL A 89 4.82 0.72 -15.17
C VAL A 89 4.26 -0.60 -14.67
N GLN A 90 4.97 -1.69 -14.94
CA GLN A 90 4.54 -3.00 -14.46
C GLN A 90 4.51 -3.05 -12.92
N PHE A 91 3.39 -3.50 -12.37
CA PHE A 91 3.27 -3.71 -10.94
C PHE A 91 4.29 -4.77 -10.45
N PRO A 92 5.02 -4.51 -9.35
CA PRO A 92 6.06 -5.43 -8.86
C PRO A 92 5.44 -6.77 -8.44
N ARG A 93 5.99 -7.85 -8.95
CA ARG A 93 5.62 -9.22 -8.56
C ARG A 93 6.56 -9.71 -7.47
N PRO A 94 6.10 -10.64 -6.60
CA PRO A 94 6.97 -11.23 -5.60
C PRO A 94 8.18 -11.89 -6.25
N ASN A 95 9.36 -11.61 -5.72
CA ASN A 95 10.60 -12.29 -6.11
C ASN A 95 10.64 -13.72 -5.51
N ALA A 96 11.73 -14.46 -5.75
CA ALA A 96 11.93 -15.82 -5.24
C ALA A 96 11.88 -15.92 -3.70
N ASN A 97 12.10 -14.81 -2.99
CA ASN A 97 12.03 -14.72 -1.53
C ASN A 97 10.64 -14.30 -1.03
N GLY A 98 9.66 -14.11 -1.91
CA GLY A 98 8.34 -13.59 -1.56
C GLY A 98 8.32 -12.10 -1.22
N GLU A 99 9.28 -11.31 -1.74
CA GLU A 99 9.41 -9.89 -1.47
C GLU A 99 8.90 -9.06 -2.64
N VAL A 100 8.12 -8.03 -2.35
CA VAL A 100 7.55 -7.10 -3.31
C VAL A 100 8.25 -5.75 -3.20
N GLY A 101 8.71 -5.22 -4.33
CA GLY A 101 9.38 -3.92 -4.42
C GLY A 101 8.41 -2.74 -4.33
N THR A 102 8.93 -1.55 -4.63
CA THR A 102 8.16 -0.29 -4.57
C THR A 102 7.01 -0.30 -5.58
N ILE A 103 5.81 0.03 -5.11
CA ILE A 103 4.62 0.17 -5.94
C ILE A 103 4.75 1.46 -6.75
N PRO A 104 4.57 1.40 -8.09
CA PRO A 104 4.57 2.58 -8.92
C PRO A 104 3.27 3.37 -8.70
N LEU A 105 3.37 4.60 -8.23
CA LEU A 105 2.25 5.52 -8.10
C LEU A 105 2.30 6.58 -9.21
N LYS A 106 1.14 7.07 -9.63
CA LYS A 106 1.03 8.21 -10.54
C LYS A 106 1.71 9.43 -9.92
N ASN A 107 2.15 10.35 -10.78
CA ASN A 107 2.83 11.57 -10.32
C ASN A 107 1.93 12.40 -9.39
N GLY A 108 2.43 12.68 -8.20
CA GLY A 108 1.71 13.44 -7.17
C GLY A 108 0.85 12.56 -6.23
N GLU A 109 0.68 11.27 -6.54
CA GLU A 109 -0.04 10.35 -5.67
C GLU A 109 0.86 9.82 -4.54
N TYR A 110 0.23 9.45 -3.43
CA TYR A 110 0.91 8.93 -2.24
C TYR A 110 0.06 7.89 -1.52
N MET A 111 0.66 7.16 -0.61
CA MET A 111 0.00 6.14 0.19
C MET A 111 -0.71 6.78 1.38
N HIS A 112 -2.02 6.57 1.50
CA HIS A 112 -2.83 7.11 2.58
C HIS A 112 -2.69 6.25 3.83
N TYR A 113 -2.34 6.85 4.97
CA TYR A 113 -2.27 6.11 6.23
C TYR A 113 -3.58 6.19 7.01
N PHE A 114 -3.88 5.10 7.70
CA PHE A 114 -4.96 5.00 8.66
C PHE A 114 -4.38 4.60 10.00
N GLU A 115 -4.77 5.29 11.07
CA GLU A 115 -4.45 4.92 12.44
C GLU A 115 -5.67 4.27 13.07
N THR A 116 -5.54 3.01 13.36
CA THR A 116 -6.59 2.15 13.87
C THR A 116 -6.56 2.10 15.39
N VAL A 117 -7.60 1.55 15.99
CA VAL A 117 -7.58 1.22 17.42
C VAL A 117 -6.54 0.11 17.63
N ASP A 118 -5.75 0.23 18.68
CA ASP A 118 -4.75 -0.77 19.03
C ASP A 118 -5.38 -2.17 19.16
N ASP A 119 -4.66 -3.18 18.70
CA ASP A 119 -5.06 -4.59 18.74
C ASP A 119 -6.37 -4.93 17.99
N SER A 120 -6.85 -4.03 17.12
CA SER A 120 -8.07 -4.24 16.35
C SER A 120 -7.83 -4.77 14.94
N LEU A 121 -6.57 -4.90 14.53
CA LEU A 121 -6.22 -5.37 13.19
C LEU A 121 -6.12 -6.89 13.16
N GLU A 122 -6.77 -7.48 12.15
CA GLU A 122 -6.70 -8.91 11.87
C GLU A 122 -6.43 -9.12 10.39
N ASP A 123 -5.41 -9.92 10.09
CA ASP A 123 -5.10 -10.47 8.78
C ASP A 123 -5.40 -11.97 8.81
N LYS A 124 -6.32 -12.42 7.95
CA LYS A 124 -6.80 -13.79 7.93
C LYS A 124 -6.91 -14.30 6.51
N SER A 125 -6.38 -15.49 6.29
CA SER A 125 -6.55 -16.22 5.04
C SER A 125 -7.24 -17.56 5.29
N THR A 126 -8.32 -17.79 4.57
CA THR A 126 -9.12 -19.04 4.69
C THR A 126 -9.14 -19.75 3.35
N GLY A 127 -8.60 -20.97 3.33
CA GLY A 127 -8.64 -21.85 2.17
C GLY A 127 -9.72 -22.92 2.32
N SER A 128 -10.48 -23.16 1.26
CA SER A 128 -11.45 -24.25 1.20
C SER A 128 -11.30 -25.01 -0.11
N LYS A 129 -11.37 -26.35 -0.04
CA LYS A 129 -11.39 -27.20 -1.22
C LYS A 129 -12.83 -27.51 -1.58
N GLY A 130 -13.27 -27.07 -2.77
CA GLY A 130 -14.51 -27.53 -3.40
C GLY A 130 -14.29 -28.83 -4.17
N GLU A 131 -15.34 -29.34 -4.81
CA GLU A 131 -15.26 -30.57 -5.63
C GLU A 131 -14.29 -30.41 -6.81
N ILE A 132 -14.28 -29.24 -7.46
CA ILE A 132 -13.52 -28.98 -8.68
C ILE A 132 -12.39 -27.99 -8.43
N THR A 133 -12.58 -27.00 -7.53
CA THR A 133 -11.64 -25.90 -7.32
C THR A 133 -11.33 -25.72 -5.84
N THR A 134 -10.13 -25.21 -5.56
CA THR A 134 -9.79 -24.68 -4.24
C THR A 134 -9.97 -23.16 -4.28
N ALA A 135 -10.67 -22.61 -3.31
CA ALA A 135 -10.83 -21.16 -3.14
C ALA A 135 -10.05 -20.69 -1.92
N VAL A 136 -9.38 -19.57 -2.03
CA VAL A 136 -8.72 -18.90 -0.89
C VAL A 136 -9.29 -17.49 -0.81
N THR A 137 -9.79 -17.13 0.36
CA THR A 137 -10.25 -15.78 0.68
C THR A 137 -9.32 -15.18 1.70
N ASN A 138 -8.71 -14.06 1.35
CA ASN A 138 -7.94 -13.23 2.26
C ASN A 138 -8.86 -12.13 2.77
N SER A 139 -8.86 -11.91 4.08
CA SER A 139 -9.65 -10.90 4.76
C SER A 139 -8.73 -10.06 5.63
N PHE A 140 -8.90 -8.75 5.57
CA PHE A 140 -8.20 -7.79 6.41
C PHE A 140 -9.21 -6.89 7.10
N THR A 141 -9.22 -6.90 8.43
CA THR A 141 -10.19 -6.14 9.22
C THR A 141 -9.49 -5.21 10.20
N PHE A 142 -10.10 -4.07 10.46
CA PHE A 142 -9.64 -3.13 11.47
C PHE A 142 -10.76 -2.21 11.95
N ILE A 143 -10.54 -1.58 13.12
CA ILE A 143 -11.49 -0.67 13.75
C ILE A 143 -10.88 0.72 13.83
N MET A 144 -11.65 1.73 13.38
CA MET A 144 -11.35 3.15 13.54
C MET A 144 -12.17 3.71 14.69
N GLY A 145 -11.49 4.28 15.69
CA GLY A 145 -12.13 4.95 16.82
C GLY A 145 -12.64 6.35 16.48
N GLY A 146 -13.73 6.74 17.12
CA GLY A 146 -14.37 8.04 16.92
C GLY A 146 -15.18 8.10 15.61
N TYR A 147 -15.92 9.19 15.47
CA TYR A 147 -16.71 9.42 14.26
C TYR A 147 -16.37 10.82 13.72
N ARG A 148 -15.53 10.85 12.74
CA ARG A 148 -15.05 12.07 12.09
C ARG A 148 -15.69 12.20 10.71
N ARG A 149 -15.88 13.42 10.22
CA ARG A 149 -16.43 13.67 8.89
C ARG A 149 -15.59 13.03 7.79
N GLN A 150 -14.26 13.02 7.93
CA GLN A 150 -13.35 12.37 6.99
C GLN A 150 -13.63 10.86 6.88
N LEU A 151 -13.87 10.18 8.02
CA LEU A 151 -14.22 8.77 8.04
C LEU A 151 -15.58 8.50 7.41
N GLN A 152 -16.54 9.40 7.63
CA GLN A 152 -17.86 9.33 6.99
C GLN A 152 -17.75 9.49 5.47
N ARG A 153 -16.99 10.48 5.00
CA ARG A 153 -16.75 10.66 3.56
C ARG A 153 -16.08 9.44 2.95
N PHE A 154 -15.06 8.88 3.61
CA PHE A 154 -14.41 7.66 3.14
C PHE A 154 -15.41 6.51 2.97
N MET A 155 -16.33 6.31 3.90
CA MET A 155 -17.36 5.27 3.76
C MET A 155 -18.34 5.57 2.62
N GLU A 156 -18.72 6.83 2.42
CA GLU A 156 -19.67 7.25 1.39
C GLU A 156 -19.06 7.21 -0.02
N GLU A 157 -17.79 7.59 -0.16
CA GLU A 157 -17.11 7.72 -1.44
C GLU A 157 -16.45 6.42 -1.91
N HIS A 158 -15.97 5.57 -0.98
CA HIS A 158 -15.15 4.39 -1.30
C HIS A 158 -15.83 3.04 -1.01
N ALA A 159 -17.13 3.02 -0.78
CA ALA A 159 -17.85 1.76 -0.59
C ALA A 159 -17.76 0.87 -1.86
N GLY A 160 -17.13 -0.29 -1.73
CA GLY A 160 -16.92 -1.20 -2.86
C GLY A 160 -15.68 -0.92 -3.69
N ASP A 161 -14.86 0.06 -3.33
CA ASP A 161 -13.61 0.36 -4.01
C ASP A 161 -12.52 -0.67 -3.71
N ARG A 162 -11.46 -0.60 -4.48
CA ARG A 162 -10.39 -1.59 -4.54
C ARG A 162 -9.08 -0.96 -4.07
N PHE A 163 -8.46 -1.64 -3.12
CA PHE A 163 -7.26 -1.16 -2.45
C PHE A 163 -6.14 -2.20 -2.44
N ILE A 164 -4.93 -1.70 -2.31
CA ILE A 164 -3.78 -2.46 -1.85
C ILE A 164 -3.48 -1.97 -0.44
N ILE A 165 -3.27 -2.91 0.47
CA ILE A 165 -3.04 -2.60 1.89
C ILE A 165 -1.62 -2.98 2.25
N ILE A 166 -0.90 -2.04 2.87
CA ILE A 166 0.42 -2.29 3.46
C ILE A 166 0.29 -2.08 4.97
N TYR A 167 0.79 -3.03 5.72
CA TYR A 167 0.81 -2.98 7.17
C TYR A 167 2.16 -3.43 7.72
N GLN A 168 2.46 -3.11 8.95
CA GLN A 168 3.72 -3.43 9.61
C GLN A 168 3.47 -4.36 10.79
N MET A 169 4.25 -5.43 10.88
CA MET A 169 4.26 -6.25 12.08
C MET A 169 4.99 -5.53 13.22
N ALA A 170 4.40 -5.54 14.41
CA ALA A 170 5.01 -4.89 15.57
C ALA A 170 6.23 -5.65 16.10
N SER A 171 6.31 -6.96 15.84
CA SER A 171 7.36 -7.84 16.35
C SER A 171 8.72 -7.66 15.67
N ASP A 172 8.73 -7.43 14.36
CA ASP A 172 9.95 -7.40 13.53
C ASP A 172 10.10 -6.13 12.71
N ALA A 173 9.15 -5.20 12.84
CA ALA A 173 9.07 -3.96 12.06
C ALA A 173 9.04 -4.17 10.54
N GLN A 174 8.79 -5.41 10.06
CA GLN A 174 8.70 -5.74 8.65
C GLN A 174 7.34 -5.30 8.09
N TYR A 175 7.37 -4.68 6.90
CA TYR A 175 6.16 -4.38 6.17
C TYR A 175 5.67 -5.58 5.36
N TYR A 176 4.35 -5.72 5.30
CA TYR A 176 3.66 -6.71 4.51
C TYR A 176 2.65 -6.02 3.60
N ILE A 177 2.44 -6.61 2.43
CA ILE A 177 1.48 -6.15 1.44
C ILE A 177 0.44 -7.23 1.19
N ILE A 178 -0.82 -6.82 1.15
CA ILE A 178 -1.94 -7.68 0.77
C ILE A 178 -2.73 -7.03 -0.36
N GLY A 179 -3.07 -7.83 -1.37
CA GLY A 179 -3.64 -7.35 -2.62
C GLY A 179 -2.56 -6.95 -3.64
N ASN A 180 -2.96 -6.92 -4.90
CA ASN A 180 -2.14 -6.46 -6.03
C ASN A 180 -3.05 -5.85 -7.12
N ASP A 181 -2.46 -5.38 -8.22
CA ASP A 181 -3.16 -4.80 -9.36
C ASP A 181 -4.23 -5.71 -9.97
N LEU A 182 -3.99 -7.03 -10.03
CA LEU A 182 -4.93 -8.02 -10.61
C LEU A 182 -5.95 -8.53 -9.60
N LYS A 183 -5.60 -8.60 -8.32
CA LYS A 183 -6.43 -9.09 -7.21
C LYS A 183 -6.32 -8.14 -6.02
N PRO A 184 -6.84 -6.92 -6.16
CA PRO A 184 -6.87 -5.96 -5.05
C PRO A 184 -7.80 -6.43 -3.93
N MET A 185 -7.67 -5.82 -2.78
CA MET A 185 -8.60 -5.95 -1.67
C MET A 185 -9.83 -5.09 -1.93
N LEU A 186 -11.01 -5.66 -1.89
CA LEU A 186 -12.28 -4.96 -2.03
C LEU A 186 -12.75 -4.51 -0.65
N LEU A 187 -13.10 -3.23 -0.49
CA LEU A 187 -13.83 -2.77 0.70
C LEU A 187 -15.24 -3.38 0.68
N LYS A 188 -15.37 -4.55 1.27
CA LYS A 188 -16.58 -5.38 1.22
C LYS A 188 -17.65 -4.92 2.17
N ALA A 189 -17.25 -4.51 3.37
CA ALA A 189 -18.18 -4.09 4.40
C ALA A 189 -17.55 -3.06 5.32
N PHE A 190 -18.38 -2.19 5.84
CA PHE A 190 -18.09 -1.38 7.01
C PHE A 190 -19.29 -1.41 7.95
N ASP A 191 -19.03 -1.40 9.23
CA ASP A 191 -20.06 -1.39 10.27
C ASP A 191 -19.81 -0.25 11.25
N ARG A 192 -20.80 0.61 11.38
CA ARG A 192 -20.75 1.77 12.26
C ARG A 192 -21.50 1.49 13.55
N THR A 193 -20.79 1.56 14.66
CA THR A 193 -21.37 1.46 15.99
C THR A 193 -21.34 2.81 16.70
N ASN A 194 -22.48 3.23 17.22
CA ASN A 194 -22.60 4.41 18.07
C ASN A 194 -23.56 4.10 19.21
N ASN A 195 -23.03 3.69 20.34
CA ASN A 195 -23.77 3.36 21.54
C ASN A 195 -23.12 3.97 22.78
N LYS A 196 -23.63 3.65 23.95
CA LYS A 196 -23.13 4.14 25.23
C LYS A 196 -21.65 3.74 25.48
N GLU A 197 -21.21 2.62 24.94
CA GLU A 197 -19.92 2.00 25.24
C GLU A 197 -18.87 2.34 24.21
N SER A 198 -19.26 2.47 22.92
CA SER A 198 -18.31 2.73 21.85
C SER A 198 -18.89 3.61 20.75
N ARG A 199 -18.01 4.36 20.11
CA ARG A 199 -18.24 5.09 18.89
C ARG A 199 -17.11 4.77 17.91
N SER A 200 -17.39 3.85 16.99
CA SER A 200 -16.35 3.28 16.12
C SER A 200 -16.93 2.85 14.77
N VAL A 201 -16.05 2.62 13.83
CA VAL A 201 -16.35 2.00 12.53
C VAL A 201 -15.39 0.85 12.33
N SER A 202 -15.90 -0.34 12.06
CA SER A 202 -15.10 -1.47 11.60
C SER A 202 -15.12 -1.55 10.08
N PHE A 203 -14.00 -1.89 9.49
CA PHE A 203 -13.84 -2.09 8.06
C PHE A 203 -13.43 -3.53 7.77
N THR A 204 -13.99 -4.08 6.70
CA THR A 204 -13.64 -5.42 6.22
C THR A 204 -13.28 -5.34 4.74
N PHE A 205 -12.04 -5.72 4.45
CA PHE A 205 -11.52 -5.83 3.10
C PHE A 205 -11.32 -7.30 2.77
N GLU A 206 -11.71 -7.71 1.56
CA GLU A 206 -11.56 -9.10 1.14
C GLU A 206 -11.10 -9.20 -0.32
N ASN A 207 -10.35 -10.26 -0.61
CA ASN A 207 -10.14 -10.72 -1.98
C ASN A 207 -10.10 -12.24 -2.06
N ASN A 208 -10.33 -12.75 -3.26
CA ASN A 208 -10.19 -14.17 -3.58
C ASN A 208 -8.87 -14.36 -4.33
N SER A 209 -7.81 -14.71 -3.62
CA SER A 209 -6.47 -14.90 -4.17
C SER A 209 -5.72 -15.97 -3.40
N PHE A 210 -4.96 -16.80 -4.13
CA PHE A 210 -4.03 -17.77 -3.52
C PHE A 210 -2.80 -17.09 -2.92
N LEU A 211 -2.50 -15.86 -3.34
CA LEU A 211 -1.37 -15.11 -2.80
C LEU A 211 -1.70 -14.69 -1.37
N GLN A 212 -0.89 -15.18 -0.45
CA GLN A 212 -0.86 -14.77 0.93
C GLN A 212 -0.18 -13.39 1.05
N PRO A 213 -0.29 -12.69 2.18
CA PRO A 213 0.47 -11.47 2.42
C PRO A 213 1.95 -11.67 2.14
N GLN A 214 2.57 -10.77 1.36
CA GLN A 214 3.95 -10.83 0.96
C GLN A 214 4.77 -9.79 1.71
N LYS A 215 6.06 -10.03 1.88
CA LYS A 215 6.97 -9.01 2.44
C LYS A 215 7.08 -7.82 1.50
N TYR A 216 6.88 -6.64 2.02
CA TYR A 216 7.05 -5.40 1.26
C TYR A 216 8.41 -4.76 1.62
N VAL A 217 9.30 -4.67 0.64
CA VAL A 217 10.63 -4.07 0.78
C VAL A 217 10.74 -2.74 0.05
N GLY A 218 9.65 -2.30 -0.59
CA GLY A 218 9.59 -1.03 -1.28
C GLY A 218 9.51 0.18 -0.33
N ALA A 219 9.66 1.38 -0.89
CA ALA A 219 9.51 2.62 -0.14
C ALA A 219 8.02 2.91 0.15
N ILE A 220 7.73 3.40 1.35
CA ILE A 220 6.44 4.00 1.67
C ILE A 220 6.43 5.43 1.14
N VAL A 221 5.66 5.68 0.09
CA VAL A 221 5.50 7.01 -0.51
C VAL A 221 4.51 7.80 0.33
N LYS A 222 5.01 8.75 1.12
CA LYS A 222 4.19 9.61 1.97
C LYS A 222 3.80 10.87 1.22
N GLU A 223 2.69 11.50 1.63
CA GLU A 223 2.32 12.83 1.17
C GLU A 223 3.52 13.79 1.32
N SER A 224 3.84 14.48 0.25
CA SER A 224 4.81 15.56 0.32
C SER A 224 4.12 16.81 0.84
N PRO A 225 4.67 17.52 1.84
CA PRO A 225 4.07 18.74 2.33
C PRO A 225 3.84 19.75 1.19
N ALA A 226 2.66 20.35 1.14
CA ALA A 226 2.39 21.44 0.20
C ALA A 226 3.27 22.63 0.56
N ALA A 227 3.95 23.21 -0.43
CA ALA A 227 4.84 24.32 -0.19
C ALA A 227 4.06 25.62 0.11
N ILE A 228 4.36 26.25 1.24
CA ILE A 228 4.01 27.66 1.50
C ILE A 228 5.07 28.50 0.81
N ALA A 229 4.67 29.38 -0.10
CA ALA A 229 5.59 30.21 -0.84
C ALA A 229 6.48 31.05 0.10
N ALA A 230 7.71 31.33 -0.32
CA ALA A 230 8.60 32.23 0.43
C ALA A 230 7.95 33.63 0.56
N ASN A 231 8.08 34.23 1.73
CA ASN A 231 7.49 35.51 2.11
C ASN A 231 5.95 35.56 2.02
N ALA A 232 5.27 34.42 2.06
CA ALA A 232 3.81 34.40 2.09
C ALA A 232 3.28 34.85 3.44
N THR A 233 2.35 35.82 3.43
CA THR A 233 1.61 36.29 4.59
C THR A 233 0.22 35.66 4.74
N ASN A 234 -0.17 34.83 3.77
CA ASN A 234 -1.41 34.09 3.75
C ASN A 234 -1.13 32.58 3.73
N LEU A 235 -1.81 31.83 4.59
CA LEU A 235 -1.83 30.37 4.56
C LEU A 235 -2.99 29.90 3.67
N ALA A 236 -2.68 29.55 2.44
CA ALA A 236 -3.65 28.99 1.51
C ALA A 236 -3.84 27.50 1.80
N ILE A 237 -5.01 27.13 2.33
CA ILE A 237 -5.37 25.76 2.62
C ILE A 237 -5.93 25.10 1.36
N THR A 238 -5.38 23.95 1.01
CA THR A 238 -5.81 23.09 -0.09
C THR A 238 -6.30 21.75 0.48
N SER A 239 -6.38 20.72 -0.35
CA SER A 239 -6.67 19.35 0.11
C SER A 239 -5.52 18.70 0.90
N ALA A 240 -4.29 19.27 0.87
CA ALA A 240 -3.13 18.74 1.58
C ALA A 240 -3.30 18.82 3.10
N ASN A 241 -2.84 17.78 3.81
CA ASN A 241 -2.84 17.76 5.27
C ASN A 241 -1.53 18.23 5.89
N GLN A 242 -0.47 18.30 5.09
CA GLN A 242 0.84 18.83 5.52
C GLN A 242 1.26 20.01 4.65
N TYR A 243 1.86 21.00 5.30
CA TYR A 243 2.41 22.20 4.66
C TYR A 243 3.83 22.42 5.13
N GLN A 244 4.69 22.92 4.27
CA GLN A 244 6.08 23.28 4.62
C GLN A 244 6.34 24.72 4.28
N THR A 245 6.85 25.49 5.24
CA THR A 245 7.23 26.88 5.00
C THR A 245 8.46 26.96 4.11
N GLY A 246 8.46 27.91 3.17
CA GLY A 246 9.60 28.21 2.32
C GLY A 246 10.70 28.96 3.09
N ALA A 247 11.89 29.02 2.49
CA ALA A 247 12.98 29.88 2.96
C ALA A 247 12.66 31.35 2.60
N ASN A 248 12.40 32.20 3.60
CA ASN A 248 12.08 33.60 3.38
C ASN A 248 13.35 34.44 3.20
N THR A 249 13.23 35.52 2.42
CA THR A 249 14.28 36.53 2.24
C THR A 249 14.19 37.65 3.26
N ALA A 250 13.02 37.78 3.94
CA ALA A 250 12.75 38.76 4.98
C ALA A 250 11.91 38.14 6.11
N ALA A 251 11.91 38.80 7.27
CA ALA A 251 11.00 38.40 8.36
C ALA A 251 9.55 38.38 7.89
N THR A 252 8.89 37.26 8.02
CA THR A 252 7.59 37.02 7.46
C THR A 252 6.67 36.41 8.52
N THR A 253 5.47 36.97 8.65
CA THR A 253 4.41 36.47 9.55
C THR A 253 3.16 36.10 8.73
N ILE A 254 2.61 34.94 8.96
CA ILE A 254 1.32 34.56 8.40
C ILE A 254 0.23 35.30 9.17
N ALA A 255 -0.49 36.16 8.47
CA ALA A 255 -1.53 37.04 9.03
C ALA A 255 -2.95 36.63 8.61
N THR A 256 -3.12 35.80 7.58
CA THR A 256 -4.42 35.40 7.06
C THR A 256 -4.45 33.93 6.66
N ILE A 257 -5.67 33.39 6.57
CA ILE A 257 -5.94 32.06 6.03
C ILE A 257 -6.91 32.20 4.86
N SER A 258 -6.82 31.30 3.89
CA SER A 258 -7.78 31.18 2.81
C SER A 258 -7.97 29.72 2.40
N GLY A 259 -9.06 29.42 1.71
CA GLY A 259 -9.30 28.09 1.15
C GLY A 259 -9.95 27.09 2.11
N LEU A 260 -10.24 27.45 3.36
CA LEU A 260 -11.05 26.62 4.25
C LEU A 260 -12.51 26.57 3.77
N ALA A 261 -13.14 25.43 3.93
CA ALA A 261 -14.56 25.22 3.69
C ALA A 261 -15.23 24.61 4.92
N ALA A 262 -16.54 24.72 5.04
CA ALA A 262 -17.30 24.08 6.12
C ALA A 262 -17.11 22.53 6.13
N ALA A 263 -16.75 21.96 4.99
CA ALA A 263 -16.44 20.54 4.87
C ALA A 263 -15.13 20.14 5.57
N ASP A 264 -14.24 21.09 5.85
CA ASP A 264 -12.95 20.84 6.50
C ASP A 264 -13.03 20.80 8.03
N GLU A 265 -14.19 21.10 8.63
CA GLU A 265 -14.38 21.07 10.08
C GLU A 265 -13.89 19.75 10.70
N GLY A 266 -13.04 19.87 11.71
CA GLY A 266 -12.42 18.73 12.37
C GLY A 266 -11.16 18.18 11.70
N ARG A 267 -10.80 18.66 10.50
CA ARG A 267 -9.58 18.29 9.80
C ARG A 267 -8.34 18.73 10.57
N ILE A 268 -7.34 17.87 10.58
CA ILE A 268 -6.03 18.17 11.18
C ILE A 268 -5.06 18.57 10.07
N ILE A 269 -4.37 19.68 10.28
CA ILE A 269 -3.37 20.25 9.38
C ILE A 269 -2.06 20.35 10.14
N GLU A 270 -0.98 19.90 9.55
CA GLU A 270 0.36 20.02 10.11
C GLU A 270 1.19 21.00 9.29
N ILE A 271 1.83 21.96 9.95
CA ILE A 271 2.79 22.88 9.33
C ILE A 271 4.19 22.50 9.80
N VAL A 272 5.07 22.24 8.85
CA VAL A 272 6.48 21.90 9.07
C VAL A 272 7.34 23.13 8.81
N GLY A 273 8.21 23.44 9.74
CA GLY A 273 9.16 24.53 9.59
C GLY A 273 10.24 24.22 8.57
N GLY A 274 10.39 25.07 7.56
CA GLY A 274 11.45 25.00 6.55
C GLY A 274 12.79 25.60 7.02
N GLY A 275 12.78 26.35 8.12
CA GLY A 275 13.97 27.01 8.66
C GLY A 275 14.48 28.17 7.78
N GLY A 276 15.79 28.36 7.80
CA GLY A 276 16.47 29.44 7.07
C GLY A 276 16.80 30.64 7.95
N ALA A 277 17.40 31.69 7.37
CA ALA A 277 17.80 32.90 8.11
C ALA A 277 16.61 33.73 8.64
N ASN A 278 15.48 33.63 7.96
CA ASN A 278 14.24 34.32 8.30
C ASN A 278 13.07 33.28 8.35
N PRO A 279 12.95 32.48 9.43
CA PRO A 279 11.86 31.51 9.54
C PRO A 279 10.51 32.22 9.57
N THR A 280 9.48 31.58 9.03
CA THR A 280 8.11 32.09 9.09
C THR A 280 7.63 32.10 10.53
N HIS A 281 6.96 33.18 10.93
CA HIS A 281 6.27 33.30 12.21
C HIS A 281 4.77 33.08 12.00
N ILE A 282 4.16 32.45 12.96
CA ILE A 282 2.70 32.36 13.07
C ILE A 282 2.30 32.88 14.44
N ASP A 283 1.59 33.99 14.45
CA ASP A 283 1.09 34.60 15.67
C ASP A 283 -0.35 34.15 15.95
N SER A 284 -0.78 34.26 17.21
CA SER A 284 -2.17 34.06 17.56
C SER A 284 -3.00 35.22 17.01
N ILE A 285 -3.93 34.90 16.13
CA ILE A 285 -4.84 35.84 15.49
C ILE A 285 -6.26 35.24 15.50
N ALA A 286 -7.27 36.03 15.15
CA ALA A 286 -8.64 35.53 15.11
C ALA A 286 -8.81 34.26 14.23
N ALA A 287 -8.08 34.19 13.13
CA ALA A 287 -8.11 33.06 12.21
C ALA A 287 -7.21 31.88 12.65
N ILE A 288 -6.19 32.10 13.47
CA ILE A 288 -5.27 31.06 13.98
C ILE A 288 -5.11 31.26 15.49
N VAL A 289 -5.77 30.43 16.25
CA VAL A 289 -5.73 30.48 17.71
C VAL A 289 -4.63 29.57 18.22
N LEU A 290 -3.55 30.17 18.74
CA LEU A 290 -2.42 29.45 19.28
C LEU A 290 -2.56 29.27 20.80
N LYS A 291 -2.05 28.16 21.30
CA LYS A 291 -2.11 27.82 22.71
C LYS A 291 -1.26 28.77 23.54
N GLY A 292 -1.90 29.48 24.47
CA GLY A 292 -1.24 30.45 25.33
C GLY A 292 -0.80 31.73 24.60
N ASP A 293 -1.32 32.02 23.42
CA ASP A 293 -0.97 33.16 22.56
C ASP A 293 0.52 33.32 22.27
N VAL A 294 1.25 32.18 22.27
CA VAL A 294 2.68 32.15 22.00
C VAL A 294 2.93 31.96 20.51
N THR A 295 3.67 32.89 19.91
CA THR A 295 4.13 32.79 18.51
C THR A 295 4.83 31.47 18.24
N TRP A 296 4.49 30.80 17.14
CA TRP A 296 5.23 29.66 16.64
C TRP A 296 6.21 30.13 15.55
N ILE A 297 7.46 29.63 15.62
CA ILE A 297 8.52 29.96 14.68
C ILE A 297 8.87 28.72 13.87
N ALA A 298 8.82 28.84 12.55
CA ALA A 298 9.05 27.76 11.59
C ALA A 298 10.53 27.38 11.40
N ASN A 299 11.28 27.19 12.50
CA ASN A 299 12.64 26.68 12.43
C ASN A 299 12.67 25.29 11.80
N ALA A 300 13.79 24.88 11.24
CA ALA A 300 13.95 23.54 10.67
C ALA A 300 13.63 22.47 11.72
N GLY A 301 12.69 21.57 11.38
CA GLY A 301 12.23 20.52 12.28
C GLY A 301 11.12 20.92 13.26
N SER A 302 10.76 22.22 13.34
CA SER A 302 9.57 22.65 14.08
C SER A 302 8.30 22.15 13.41
N ARG A 303 7.29 21.79 14.21
CA ARG A 303 5.99 21.32 13.73
C ARG A 303 4.86 22.00 14.51
N LEU A 304 3.85 22.42 13.80
CA LEU A 304 2.62 23.00 14.37
C LEU A 304 1.41 22.21 13.84
N THR A 305 0.70 21.58 14.75
CA THR A 305 -0.51 20.83 14.42
C THR A 305 -1.72 21.68 14.76
N LEU A 306 -2.53 21.95 13.75
CA LEU A 306 -3.75 22.77 13.83
C LEU A 306 -4.96 21.90 13.53
N LYS A 307 -6.08 22.21 14.17
CA LYS A 307 -7.39 21.62 13.86
C LYS A 307 -8.28 22.71 13.28
N VAL A 308 -8.96 22.40 12.20
CA VAL A 308 -10.00 23.25 11.63
C VAL A 308 -11.20 23.26 12.58
N LEU A 309 -11.52 24.41 13.14
CA LEU A 309 -12.68 24.58 14.01
C LEU A 309 -13.95 24.88 13.18
N ASP A 310 -13.83 25.77 12.22
CA ASP A 310 -14.87 26.15 11.27
C ASP A 310 -14.24 26.62 9.94
N SER A 311 -15.03 27.24 9.05
CA SER A 311 -14.57 27.73 7.73
C SER A 311 -13.57 28.88 7.77
N GLU A 312 -13.29 29.47 8.94
CA GLU A 312 -12.44 30.64 9.09
C GLU A 312 -11.37 30.50 10.16
N THR A 313 -11.45 29.45 11.02
CA THR A 313 -10.65 29.34 12.22
C THR A 313 -9.87 28.05 12.32
N LEU A 314 -8.58 28.16 12.59
CA LEU A 314 -7.69 27.06 12.96
C LEU A 314 -7.31 27.18 14.45
N VAL A 315 -7.29 26.06 15.17
CA VAL A 315 -6.92 26.01 16.60
C VAL A 315 -5.75 25.06 16.78
N GLU A 316 -4.76 25.47 17.56
CA GLU A 316 -3.61 24.64 17.86
C GLU A 316 -3.99 23.42 18.71
N VAL A 317 -3.55 22.26 18.23
CA VAL A 317 -3.64 20.97 18.94
C VAL A 317 -2.34 20.68 19.68
N SER A 318 -1.21 20.82 18.97
CA SER A 318 0.12 20.55 19.53
C SER A 318 1.20 21.30 18.75
N ARG A 319 2.34 21.50 19.38
CA ARG A 319 3.54 22.04 18.72
C ARG A 319 4.80 21.35 19.15
N VAL A 320 5.75 21.30 18.23
CA VAL A 320 7.17 21.05 18.51
C VAL A 320 7.92 22.30 18.04
N GLN A 321 8.68 22.91 18.94
CA GLN A 321 9.49 24.08 18.63
C GLN A 321 10.96 23.70 18.76
N THR A 322 11.68 23.75 17.64
CA THR A 322 13.15 23.62 17.66
C THR A 322 13.80 24.97 17.87
N ALA A 323 15.01 24.94 18.43
CA ALA A 323 15.78 26.15 18.68
C ALA A 323 16.36 26.77 17.39
#